data_3c92404a6bff7ef25759f3cfa8d9c9ec
#
_entry.id   3c92404a6bff7ef25759f3cfa8d9c9ec
#
_cell.length_a   1.000
_cell.length_b   1.000
_cell.length_c   1.000
_cell.angle_alpha   90.00
_cell.angle_beta   90.00
_cell.angle_gamma   90.00
#
_symmetry.space_group_name_H-M   'P 1'
#
loop_
_entity.id
_entity.type
_entity.pdbx_description
1 polymer ?
#
loop_
_entity_poly.entity_id
_entity_poly.type
_entity_poly.pdbx_seq_one_letter_code
_entity_poly.pdbx_strand_id
1 'polypeptide(L)'
;RDNKEVPCDQIYYGKIPTDNSRFEYKLLSTGKGRTTCSYFLPGNDKVIFASTHAKVDSCIADPDKSKGYLWGVYPSYEIYVADLNGKILKQLTDNDFYDAEAVVSPKGDKILFTSNRSGDLELWTMNLDGGDLKQITRDLGYDGGAFFSPEGDRIVFRASRPKTPEDVATYKSLLKDGFVK
;
A
#
# COMPACT_ATOMS: atom_id res chain seq x y z
N ARG A 1 -23.86 -13.09 10.79
CA ARG A 1 -22.77 -13.24 9.81
C ARG A 1 -21.57 -13.80 10.53
N ASP A 2 -21.06 -14.92 10.05
CA ASP A 2 -19.93 -15.61 10.64
C ASP A 2 -18.71 -14.69 10.64
N ASN A 3 -18.38 -14.12 11.81
CA ASN A 3 -17.10 -13.48 12.07
C ASN A 3 -16.03 -14.59 12.07
N LYS A 4 -15.68 -15.10 10.90
CA LYS A 4 -14.43 -15.83 10.74
C LYS A 4 -13.33 -14.82 10.99
N GLU A 5 -12.59 -15.00 12.06
CA GLU A 5 -11.38 -14.23 12.30
C GLU A 5 -10.48 -14.38 11.06
N VAL A 6 -10.25 -13.28 10.39
CA VAL A 6 -9.31 -13.25 9.28
C VAL A 6 -7.93 -13.06 9.89
N PRO A 7 -6.99 -13.97 9.67
CA PRO A 7 -5.73 -14.01 10.44
C PRO A 7 -4.78 -12.85 10.13
N CYS A 8 -5.04 -12.06 9.09
CA CYS A 8 -4.24 -10.91 8.65
C CYS A 8 -5.07 -9.65 8.51
N ASP A 9 -4.39 -8.51 8.43
CA ASP A 9 -5.02 -7.24 8.07
C ASP A 9 -5.73 -7.35 6.73
N GLN A 10 -6.97 -6.87 6.68
CA GLN A 10 -7.83 -6.87 5.50
C GLN A 10 -8.48 -5.50 5.33
N ILE A 11 -8.91 -5.20 4.10
CA ILE A 11 -9.65 -3.98 3.80
C ILE A 11 -11.14 -4.20 3.98
N TYR A 12 -11.75 -3.29 4.71
CA TYR A 12 -13.20 -3.25 4.92
C TYR A 12 -13.78 -1.97 4.35
N TYR A 13 -15.03 -2.03 3.95
CA TYR A 13 -15.80 -0.90 3.43
C TYR A 13 -17.11 -0.74 4.19
N GLY A 14 -17.45 0.50 4.53
CA GLY A 14 -18.72 0.86 5.15
C GLY A 14 -19.16 2.26 4.78
N LYS A 15 -20.45 2.52 4.83
CA LYS A 15 -21.02 3.85 4.63
C LYS A 15 -21.13 4.55 5.99
N ILE A 16 -20.60 5.77 6.07
CA ILE A 16 -20.69 6.57 7.29
C ILE A 16 -22.17 6.84 7.61
N PRO A 17 -22.68 6.47 8.80
CA PRO A 17 -24.06 6.76 9.18
C PRO A 17 -24.26 8.27 9.34
N THR A 18 -25.44 8.76 8.96
CA THR A 18 -25.82 10.17 9.10
C THR A 18 -26.59 10.45 10.39
N ASP A 19 -26.82 9.42 11.18
CA ASP A 19 -27.49 9.44 12.49
C ASP A 19 -26.61 8.73 13.54
N ASN A 20 -27.15 8.48 14.72
CA ASN A 20 -26.45 7.79 15.80
C ASN A 20 -26.47 6.25 15.67
N SER A 21 -26.78 5.71 14.49
CA SER A 21 -26.75 4.28 14.26
C SER A 21 -25.32 3.74 14.28
N ARG A 22 -25.21 2.43 14.54
CA ARG A 22 -23.91 1.76 14.51
C ARG A 22 -23.32 1.80 13.10
N PHE A 23 -22.00 2.11 12.99
CA PHE A 23 -21.27 1.97 11.74
C PHE A 23 -21.21 0.51 11.31
N GLU A 24 -21.80 0.21 10.16
CA GLU A 24 -21.77 -1.12 9.55
C GLU A 24 -20.74 -1.17 8.42
N TYR A 25 -19.96 -2.25 8.40
CA TYR A 25 -18.94 -2.46 7.37
C TYR A 25 -18.88 -3.93 6.95
N LYS A 26 -18.37 -4.17 5.77
CA LYS A 26 -18.16 -5.50 5.20
C LYS A 26 -16.74 -5.66 4.68
N LEU A 27 -16.25 -6.89 4.64
CA LEU A 27 -14.98 -7.23 4.02
C LEU A 27 -15.02 -6.85 2.53
N LEU A 28 -14.00 -6.12 2.06
CA LEU A 28 -13.84 -5.70 0.68
C LEU A 28 -12.71 -6.48 0.00
N SER A 29 -11.58 -6.71 0.68
CA SER A 29 -10.49 -7.53 0.17
C SER A 29 -10.84 -9.01 0.14
N THR A 30 -9.98 -9.83 -0.42
CA THR A 30 -10.25 -11.26 -0.69
C THR A 30 -10.39 -12.13 0.56
N GLY A 31 -9.99 -11.65 1.73
CA GLY A 31 -9.87 -12.46 2.95
C GLY A 31 -8.66 -13.37 2.97
N LYS A 32 -7.78 -13.28 1.96
CA LYS A 32 -6.55 -14.05 1.80
C LYS A 32 -5.34 -13.12 1.83
N GLY A 33 -4.19 -13.68 2.23
CA GLY A 33 -2.95 -12.93 2.31
C GLY A 33 -3.04 -11.78 3.31
N ARG A 34 -2.14 -10.84 3.19
CA ARG A 34 -2.12 -9.59 3.95
C ARG A 34 -2.45 -8.42 3.03
N THR A 35 -3.26 -7.48 3.50
CA THR A 35 -3.58 -6.25 2.77
C THR A 35 -3.09 -5.02 3.53
N THR A 36 -2.83 -3.95 2.81
CA THR A 36 -2.48 -2.66 3.41
C THR A 36 -2.95 -1.52 2.52
N CYS A 37 -3.13 -0.35 3.12
CA CYS A 37 -3.43 0.92 2.47
C CYS A 37 -4.50 0.80 1.38
N SER A 38 -5.54 1.56 1.52
CA SER A 38 -6.62 1.61 0.53
C SER A 38 -7.05 3.04 0.26
N TYR A 39 -7.52 3.28 -0.95
CA TYR A 39 -8.00 4.58 -1.36
C TYR A 39 -9.18 4.44 -2.33
N PHE A 40 -10.12 5.40 -2.34
CA PHE A 40 -11.20 5.42 -3.32
C PHE A 40 -10.72 5.95 -4.67
N LEU A 41 -11.18 5.34 -5.75
CA LEU A 41 -11.07 5.93 -7.07
C LEU A 41 -12.14 7.02 -7.25
N PRO A 42 -11.93 7.99 -8.16
CA PRO A 42 -12.97 8.94 -8.54
C PRO A 42 -14.27 8.21 -8.94
N GLY A 43 -15.40 8.77 -8.52
CA GLY A 43 -16.70 8.12 -8.68
C GLY A 43 -17.15 7.30 -7.46
N ASN A 44 -16.26 7.00 -6.52
CA ASN A 44 -16.54 6.31 -5.26
C ASN A 44 -17.18 4.91 -5.41
N ASP A 45 -17.03 4.28 -6.57
CA ASP A 45 -17.55 2.95 -6.91
C ASP A 45 -16.47 1.86 -6.90
N LYS A 46 -15.20 2.25 -6.79
CA LYS A 46 -14.02 1.37 -6.78
C LYS A 46 -13.01 1.79 -5.73
N VAL A 47 -12.23 0.83 -5.27
CA VAL A 47 -11.15 1.00 -4.29
C VAL A 47 -9.86 0.42 -4.86
N ILE A 48 -8.75 1.13 -4.67
CA ILE A 48 -7.40 0.63 -4.90
C ILE A 48 -6.79 0.20 -3.55
N PHE A 49 -6.07 -0.89 -3.51
CA PHE A 49 -5.38 -1.37 -2.31
C PHE A 49 -4.20 -2.27 -2.68
N ALA A 50 -3.28 -2.46 -1.73
CA ALA A 50 -2.18 -3.40 -1.88
C ALA A 50 -2.46 -4.70 -1.14
N SER A 51 -2.05 -5.84 -1.74
CA SER A 51 -2.28 -7.16 -1.17
C SER A 51 -1.26 -8.18 -1.64
N THR A 52 -1.01 -9.19 -0.80
CA THR A 52 -0.14 -10.33 -1.13
C THR A 52 -0.92 -11.51 -1.71
N HIS A 53 -2.25 -11.48 -1.72
CA HIS A 53 -3.14 -12.63 -1.89
C HIS A 53 -2.92 -13.46 -3.16
N ALA A 54 -2.40 -12.87 -4.24
CA ALA A 54 -2.15 -13.60 -5.48
C ALA A 54 -0.85 -14.42 -5.45
N LYS A 55 0.17 -13.94 -4.72
CA LYS A 55 1.46 -14.64 -4.58
C LYS A 55 1.54 -15.46 -3.29
N VAL A 56 0.97 -14.93 -2.20
CA VAL A 56 0.94 -15.56 -0.87
C VAL A 56 -0.45 -15.39 -0.30
N ASP A 57 -1.27 -16.44 -0.33
CA ASP A 57 -2.66 -16.42 0.13
C ASP A 57 -2.79 -16.67 1.65
N SER A 58 -1.76 -17.18 2.30
CA SER A 58 -1.66 -17.30 3.75
C SER A 58 -1.25 -15.99 4.42
N CYS A 59 -1.51 -15.88 5.72
CA CYS A 59 -1.06 -14.73 6.50
C CYS A 59 0.46 -14.78 6.69
N ILE A 60 1.16 -13.78 6.15
CA ILE A 60 2.59 -13.59 6.43
C ILE A 60 2.72 -13.13 7.89
N ALA A 61 3.57 -13.81 8.66
CA ALA A 61 3.79 -13.48 10.06
C ALA A 61 4.33 -12.04 10.23
N ASP A 62 3.93 -11.41 11.34
CA ASP A 62 4.50 -10.11 11.71
C ASP A 62 6.01 -10.25 11.96
N PRO A 63 6.81 -9.20 11.67
CA PRO A 63 8.22 -9.18 12.02
C PRO A 63 8.39 -9.22 13.54
N ASP A 64 9.54 -9.76 13.99
CA ASP A 64 9.90 -9.74 15.40
C ASP A 64 10.04 -8.29 15.90
N LYS A 65 9.11 -7.87 16.76
CA LYS A 65 9.04 -6.52 17.32
C LYS A 65 9.95 -6.31 18.54
N SER A 66 10.67 -7.34 18.99
CA SER A 66 11.60 -7.22 20.13
C SER A 66 12.73 -6.22 19.89
N LYS A 67 13.08 -5.96 18.62
CA LYS A 67 14.11 -5.01 18.19
C LYS A 67 13.56 -3.62 17.84
N GLY A 68 12.30 -3.34 18.16
CA GLY A 68 11.62 -2.09 17.87
C GLY A 68 10.51 -2.21 16.83
N TYR A 69 9.98 -1.07 16.37
CA TYR A 69 8.93 -1.05 15.38
C TYR A 69 9.49 -1.35 14.00
N LEU A 70 9.11 -2.50 13.44
CA LEU A 70 9.46 -2.93 12.09
C LEU A 70 8.20 -3.26 11.31
N TRP A 71 8.19 -3.00 10.01
CA TRP A 71 7.17 -3.56 9.12
C TRP A 71 7.79 -4.22 7.90
N GLY A 72 7.08 -5.20 7.35
CA GLY A 72 7.53 -5.97 6.20
C GLY A 72 7.27 -5.25 4.89
N VAL A 73 8.29 -5.20 4.05
CA VAL A 73 8.22 -4.74 2.65
C VAL A 73 8.36 -5.96 1.73
N TYR A 74 7.31 -6.80 1.76
CA TYR A 74 7.35 -8.08 1.07
C TYR A 74 7.17 -7.91 -0.44
N PRO A 75 7.97 -8.60 -1.28
CA PRO A 75 7.86 -8.54 -2.75
C PRO A 75 6.59 -9.19 -3.30
N SER A 76 5.76 -9.75 -2.42
CA SER A 76 4.44 -10.28 -2.78
C SER A 76 3.32 -9.24 -2.74
N TYR A 77 3.60 -8.02 -2.26
CA TYR A 77 2.61 -6.95 -2.32
C TYR A 77 2.48 -6.40 -3.74
N GLU A 78 1.27 -6.46 -4.25
CA GLU A 78 0.88 -5.90 -5.55
C GLU A 78 -0.36 -5.02 -5.38
N ILE A 79 -0.57 -4.11 -6.33
CA ILE A 79 -1.65 -3.13 -6.31
C ILE A 79 -2.84 -3.65 -7.12
N TYR A 80 -4.03 -3.60 -6.52
CA TYR A 80 -5.28 -4.08 -7.09
C TYR A 80 -6.35 -3.01 -7.08
N VAL A 81 -7.27 -3.11 -8.04
CA VAL A 81 -8.54 -2.36 -8.06
C VAL A 81 -9.68 -3.34 -7.89
N ALA A 82 -10.59 -3.04 -6.95
CA ALA A 82 -11.81 -3.81 -6.73
C ALA A 82 -13.04 -2.92 -6.75
N ASP A 83 -14.20 -3.51 -7.05
CA ASP A 83 -15.49 -2.88 -6.82
C ASP A 83 -15.89 -2.94 -5.32
N LEU A 84 -16.93 -2.22 -4.94
CA LEU A 84 -17.41 -2.19 -3.55
C LEU A 84 -18.05 -3.52 -3.06
N ASN A 85 -18.15 -4.52 -3.93
CA ASN A 85 -18.58 -5.88 -3.56
C ASN A 85 -17.38 -6.81 -3.31
N GLY A 86 -16.15 -6.30 -3.48
CA GLY A 86 -14.91 -7.05 -3.28
C GLY A 86 -14.46 -7.86 -4.49
N LYS A 87 -15.09 -7.66 -5.66
CA LYS A 87 -14.65 -8.28 -6.91
C LYS A 87 -13.40 -7.56 -7.40
N ILE A 88 -12.29 -8.27 -7.53
CA ILE A 88 -11.08 -7.75 -8.17
C ILE A 88 -11.38 -7.47 -9.64
N LEU A 89 -11.21 -6.23 -10.05
CA LEU A 89 -11.41 -5.76 -11.41
C LEU A 89 -10.11 -5.73 -12.20
N LYS A 90 -8.99 -5.40 -11.52
CA LYS A 90 -7.68 -5.30 -12.15
C LYS A 90 -6.56 -5.52 -11.12
N GLN A 91 -5.50 -6.18 -11.53
CA GLN A 91 -4.17 -6.14 -10.93
C GLN A 91 -3.35 -5.13 -11.72
N LEU A 92 -2.79 -4.11 -11.04
CA LEU A 92 -2.06 -3.01 -11.68
C LEU A 92 -0.56 -3.25 -11.74
N THR A 93 -0.03 -3.99 -10.76
CA THR A 93 1.38 -4.39 -10.70
C THR A 93 1.49 -5.91 -10.61
N ASP A 94 2.52 -6.49 -11.23
CA ASP A 94 2.83 -7.92 -11.18
C ASP A 94 4.35 -8.07 -11.41
N ASN A 95 5.11 -8.10 -10.32
CA ASN A 95 6.57 -8.12 -10.34
C ASN A 95 7.12 -8.63 -9.00
N ASP A 96 8.46 -8.68 -8.84
CA ASP A 96 9.11 -9.18 -7.63
C ASP A 96 9.56 -8.03 -6.70
N PHE A 97 8.88 -6.89 -6.75
CA PHE A 97 9.12 -5.74 -5.87
C PHE A 97 7.97 -5.55 -4.88
N TYR A 98 8.22 -4.74 -3.85
CA TYR A 98 7.18 -4.22 -2.98
C TYR A 98 6.46 -3.08 -3.68
N ASP A 99 5.17 -3.22 -3.94
CA ASP A 99 4.31 -2.18 -4.51
C ASP A 99 3.10 -1.98 -3.59
N ALA A 100 3.05 -0.83 -2.89
CA ALA A 100 1.99 -0.54 -1.91
C ALA A 100 1.74 0.95 -1.72
N GLU A 101 0.88 1.30 -0.75
CA GLU A 101 0.57 2.67 -0.33
C GLU A 101 -0.02 3.53 -1.46
N ALA A 102 -0.79 2.90 -2.35
CA ALA A 102 -1.32 3.56 -3.53
C ALA A 102 -2.45 4.53 -3.20
N VAL A 103 -2.36 5.75 -3.75
CA VAL A 103 -3.40 6.77 -3.74
C VAL A 103 -3.65 7.30 -5.16
N VAL A 104 -4.85 7.82 -5.40
CA VAL A 104 -5.24 8.35 -6.71
C VAL A 104 -5.25 9.87 -6.68
N SER A 105 -4.79 10.50 -7.76
CA SER A 105 -4.84 11.95 -7.93
C SER A 105 -6.29 12.47 -7.91
N PRO A 106 -6.55 13.69 -7.43
CA PRO A 106 -7.88 14.29 -7.46
C PRO A 106 -8.46 14.39 -8.88
N LYS A 107 -7.60 14.49 -9.90
CA LYS A 107 -8.00 14.50 -11.31
C LYS A 107 -8.38 13.11 -11.84
N GLY A 108 -8.05 12.05 -11.10
CA GLY A 108 -8.33 10.67 -11.51
C GLY A 108 -7.49 10.20 -12.69
N ASP A 109 -6.30 10.75 -12.90
CA ASP A 109 -5.43 10.43 -14.03
C ASP A 109 -4.14 9.71 -13.63
N LYS A 110 -3.73 9.81 -12.36
CA LYS A 110 -2.49 9.20 -11.85
C LYS A 110 -2.72 8.45 -10.55
N ILE A 111 -1.93 7.40 -10.37
CA ILE A 111 -1.72 6.68 -9.12
C ILE A 111 -0.34 7.02 -8.62
N LEU A 112 -0.22 7.38 -7.34
CA LEU A 112 1.04 7.57 -6.62
C LEU A 112 1.19 6.40 -5.65
N PHE A 113 2.36 5.77 -5.57
CA PHE A 113 2.58 4.59 -4.75
C PHE A 113 4.05 4.47 -4.33
N THR A 114 4.33 3.65 -3.34
CA THR A 114 5.69 3.31 -2.88
C THR A 114 6.13 2.00 -3.51
N SER A 115 7.39 1.98 -4.02
CA SER A 115 8.00 0.77 -4.58
C SER A 115 9.50 0.72 -4.33
N ASN A 116 10.04 -0.48 -4.13
CA ASN A 116 11.49 -0.71 -4.00
C ASN A 116 12.16 -1.18 -5.31
N ARG A 117 11.51 -1.02 -6.46
CA ARG A 117 12.02 -1.46 -7.77
C ARG A 117 13.30 -0.78 -8.23
N SER A 118 13.65 0.38 -7.68
CA SER A 118 14.94 1.07 -7.92
C SER A 118 16.05 0.61 -6.99
N GLY A 119 15.77 -0.32 -6.07
CA GLY A 119 16.71 -0.78 -5.04
C GLY A 119 16.55 -0.08 -3.70
N ASP A 120 15.67 0.93 -3.62
CA ASP A 120 15.26 1.62 -2.40
C ASP A 120 13.74 1.89 -2.43
N LEU A 121 13.17 2.23 -1.27
CA LEU A 121 11.74 2.56 -1.13
C LEU A 121 11.49 4.00 -1.56
N GLU A 122 11.01 4.13 -2.77
CA GLU A 122 10.81 5.40 -3.45
C GLU A 122 9.36 5.61 -3.87
N LEU A 123 8.98 6.86 -4.09
CA LEU A 123 7.70 7.20 -4.67
C LEU A 123 7.72 7.07 -6.19
N TRP A 124 6.67 6.48 -6.70
CA TRP A 124 6.43 6.26 -8.13
C TRP A 124 5.04 6.70 -8.52
N THR A 125 4.88 7.09 -9.78
CA THR A 125 3.55 7.31 -10.37
C THR A 125 3.34 6.40 -11.56
N MET A 126 2.06 6.08 -11.81
CA MET A 126 1.59 5.38 -13.00
C MET A 126 0.21 5.92 -13.42
N ASN A 127 -0.23 5.61 -14.63
CA ASN A 127 -1.61 5.84 -15.05
C ASN A 127 -2.59 4.88 -14.36
N LEU A 128 -3.90 5.12 -14.43
CA LEU A 128 -4.92 4.23 -13.85
C LEU A 128 -4.95 2.83 -14.49
N ASP A 129 -4.34 2.68 -15.64
CA ASP A 129 -4.20 1.39 -16.31
C ASP A 129 -2.91 0.64 -15.96
N GLY A 130 -2.05 1.21 -15.09
CA GLY A 130 -0.75 0.67 -14.70
C GLY A 130 0.40 1.07 -15.63
N GLY A 131 0.13 1.81 -16.71
CA GLY A 131 1.14 2.29 -17.65
C GLY A 131 1.84 3.59 -17.21
N ASP A 132 2.75 4.10 -18.05
CA ASP A 132 3.49 5.37 -17.86
C ASP A 132 4.15 5.49 -16.47
N LEU A 133 4.91 4.46 -16.10
CA LEU A 133 5.59 4.36 -14.81
C LEU A 133 6.72 5.39 -14.71
N LYS A 134 6.71 6.22 -13.65
CA LYS A 134 7.73 7.26 -13.41
C LYS A 134 8.16 7.28 -11.95
N GLN A 135 9.47 7.29 -11.73
CA GLN A 135 10.07 7.51 -10.41
C GLN A 135 10.04 8.99 -10.04
N ILE A 136 9.59 9.30 -8.83
CA ILE A 136 9.45 10.67 -8.31
C ILE A 136 10.61 11.02 -7.37
N THR A 137 10.93 10.15 -6.42
CA THR A 137 12.01 10.36 -5.44
C THR A 137 13.21 9.46 -5.72
N ARG A 138 14.41 9.84 -5.20
CA ARG A 138 15.68 9.11 -5.44
C ARG A 138 16.68 9.23 -4.29
N ASP A 139 16.24 9.74 -3.15
CA ASP A 139 17.13 9.93 -2.00
C ASP A 139 17.18 8.66 -1.16
N LEU A 140 18.37 8.30 -0.67
CA LEU A 140 18.53 7.12 0.19
C LEU A 140 17.64 7.20 1.43
N GLY A 141 16.81 6.19 1.63
CA GLY A 141 15.91 6.03 2.74
C GLY A 141 14.48 5.77 2.31
N TYR A 142 13.60 5.52 3.26
CA TYR A 142 12.20 5.28 2.98
C TYR A 142 11.48 6.56 2.55
N ASP A 143 10.80 6.52 1.41
CA ASP A 143 9.83 7.50 0.95
C ASP A 143 8.48 6.80 0.74
N GLY A 144 7.46 7.22 1.48
CA GLY A 144 6.14 6.58 1.40
C GLY A 144 5.03 7.32 2.14
N GLY A 145 3.86 6.71 2.21
CA GLY A 145 2.68 7.28 2.84
C GLY A 145 2.25 8.61 2.20
N ALA A 146 2.37 8.71 0.88
CA ALA A 146 2.20 9.96 0.15
C ALA A 146 0.73 10.24 -0.21
N PHE A 147 0.39 11.54 -0.27
CA PHE A 147 -0.91 12.03 -0.73
C PHE A 147 -0.74 13.19 -1.69
N PHE A 148 -1.65 13.31 -2.65
CA PHE A 148 -1.74 14.49 -3.50
C PHE A 148 -2.37 15.67 -2.76
N SER A 149 -1.98 16.91 -3.15
CA SER A 149 -2.75 18.12 -2.83
C SER A 149 -4.14 18.06 -3.48
N PRO A 150 -5.12 18.84 -2.99
CA PRO A 150 -6.45 18.90 -3.61
C PRO A 150 -6.44 19.26 -5.11
N GLU A 151 -5.49 20.07 -5.55
CA GLU A 151 -5.28 20.46 -6.95
C GLU A 151 -4.54 19.39 -7.77
N GLY A 152 -3.87 18.44 -7.09
CA GLY A 152 -3.11 17.37 -7.72
C GLY A 152 -1.77 17.80 -8.33
N ASP A 153 -1.26 18.97 -7.93
CA ASP A 153 0.01 19.54 -8.41
C ASP A 153 1.19 19.37 -7.45
N ARG A 154 0.92 18.90 -6.23
CA ARG A 154 1.89 18.66 -5.14
C ARG A 154 1.62 17.34 -4.46
N ILE A 155 2.63 16.85 -3.77
CA ILE A 155 2.53 15.70 -2.88
C ILE A 155 3.08 16.04 -1.50
N VAL A 156 2.50 15.43 -0.47
CA VAL A 156 3.04 15.36 0.89
C VAL A 156 3.35 13.90 1.17
N PHE A 157 4.49 13.62 1.80
CA PHE A 157 4.92 12.25 2.06
C PHE A 157 5.80 12.16 3.29
N ARG A 158 5.92 10.99 3.87
CA ARG A 158 6.88 10.69 4.93
C ARG A 158 8.20 10.27 4.31
N ALA A 159 9.30 10.84 4.84
CA ALA A 159 10.65 10.47 4.43
C ALA A 159 11.49 10.07 5.65
N SER A 160 12.31 9.04 5.49
CA SER A 160 13.35 8.64 6.42
C SER A 160 14.71 8.84 5.76
N ARG A 161 15.65 9.54 6.43
CA ARG A 161 16.96 9.86 5.84
C ARG A 161 18.06 9.41 6.81
N PRO A 162 18.63 8.21 6.62
CA PRO A 162 19.75 7.75 7.44
C PRO A 162 20.97 8.66 7.20
N LYS A 163 21.58 9.17 8.29
CA LYS A 163 22.62 10.21 8.20
C LYS A 163 24.01 9.70 8.49
N THR A 164 24.15 8.79 9.45
CA THR A 164 25.45 8.24 9.81
C THR A 164 25.76 6.98 9.00
N PRO A 165 27.05 6.58 8.85
CA PRO A 165 27.40 5.31 8.21
C PRO A 165 26.70 4.12 8.85
N GLU A 166 26.51 4.11 10.20
CA GLU A 166 25.82 3.08 10.95
C GLU A 166 24.33 3.04 10.63
N ASP A 167 23.67 4.20 10.54
CA ASP A 167 22.25 4.29 10.16
C ASP A 167 22.04 3.77 8.73
N VAL A 168 22.91 4.16 7.79
CA VAL A 168 22.88 3.70 6.40
C VAL A 168 23.07 2.19 6.32
N ALA A 169 24.03 1.63 7.05
CA ALA A 169 24.28 0.20 7.09
C ALA A 169 23.08 -0.55 7.67
N THR A 170 22.50 -0.05 8.76
CA THR A 170 21.31 -0.62 9.42
C THR A 170 20.12 -0.60 8.47
N TYR A 171 19.83 0.54 7.82
CA TYR A 171 18.73 0.68 6.87
C TYR A 171 18.86 -0.31 5.71
N LYS A 172 20.04 -0.37 5.08
CA LYS A 172 20.30 -1.29 3.95
C LYS A 172 20.20 -2.76 4.35
N SER A 173 20.67 -3.10 5.56
CA SER A 173 20.53 -4.48 6.08
C SER A 173 19.07 -4.84 6.29
N LEU A 174 18.28 -3.98 6.92
CA LEU A 174 16.86 -4.20 7.14
C LEU A 174 16.11 -4.36 5.81
N LEU A 175 16.37 -3.45 4.86
CA LEU A 175 15.70 -3.49 3.54
C LEU A 175 16.04 -4.78 2.78
N LYS A 176 17.30 -5.24 2.84
CA LYS A 176 17.73 -6.53 2.26
C LYS A 176 16.98 -7.71 2.88
N ASP A 177 16.70 -7.64 4.19
CA ASP A 177 15.96 -8.68 4.92
C ASP A 177 14.43 -8.53 4.74
N GLY A 178 13.97 -7.55 3.95
CA GLY A 178 12.55 -7.30 3.68
C GLY A 178 11.84 -6.50 4.76
N PHE A 179 12.56 -5.64 5.49
CA PHE A 179 12.00 -4.83 6.57
C PHE A 179 12.42 -3.36 6.46
N VAL A 180 11.61 -2.49 7.09
CA VAL A 180 11.95 -1.08 7.37
C VAL A 180 11.54 -0.70 8.79
N LYS A 181 12.17 0.39 9.30
CA LYS A 181 11.98 0.89 10.66
C LYS A 181 11.48 2.34 10.67
#